data_2f4cc5bd773b76d8992f33250b24efca
#
_entry.id   2f4cc5bd773b76d8992f33250b24efca
#
_cell.length_a   1.000
_cell.length_b   1.000
_cell.length_c   1.000
_cell.angle_alpha   90.00
_cell.angle_beta   90.00
_cell.angle_gamma   90.00
#
_symmetry.space_group_name_H-M   'P 1'
#
loop_
_entity.id
_entity.type
_entity.pdbx_description
1 polymer ?
#
loop_
_entity_poly.entity_id
_entity_poly.type
_entity_poly.pdbx_seq_one_letter_code
_entity_poly.pdbx_strand_id
1 'polypeptide(L)'
;VGIGGSGMSSIAKYLFQKGLEVSGYDQRSSYITNLLNNDGIKVDFDISNATYSSETLYIVSSAINMESTFLSDFVKQPNVLTRPDFLKLLSTSVDVIGITGTHGKTSTTALLAHIFKFNDIDISYIYGGVTSFNGIGGHYGDKNLPLILETDEAFNTFKDIQIKNLLVTNIDHDHIDYFGSFENLVKAFKHVISNVEDKCVINVDDDQLSKLIRSEDISYSSSKDSNYKLNSYSSFLFEGNKFKIKTKLILYHFISNII
;
A
#
# COMPACT_ATOMS: atom_id res chain seq x y z
N VAL A 1 -1.35 -14.12 -11.25
CA VAL A 1 -2.05 -15.31 -10.73
C VAL A 1 -2.64 -14.93 -9.38
N GLY A 2 -3.94 -15.24 -9.12
CA GLY A 2 -4.69 -14.74 -7.98
C GLY A 2 -5.12 -13.29 -8.13
N ILE A 3 -5.55 -12.90 -9.34
CA ILE A 3 -5.82 -11.51 -9.72
C ILE A 3 -7.00 -10.89 -8.95
N GLY A 4 -7.94 -11.71 -8.45
CA GLY A 4 -9.08 -11.27 -7.64
C GLY A 4 -8.72 -10.91 -6.19
N GLY A 5 -7.49 -11.16 -5.76
CA GLY A 5 -7.01 -10.68 -4.45
C GLY A 5 -6.92 -9.15 -4.43
N SER A 6 -7.20 -8.52 -3.26
CA SER A 6 -7.26 -7.06 -3.13
C SER A 6 -6.00 -6.33 -3.59
N GLY A 7 -4.82 -6.82 -3.20
CA GLY A 7 -3.54 -6.22 -3.63
C GLY A 7 -3.17 -6.54 -5.08
N MET A 8 -3.57 -7.72 -5.59
CA MET A 8 -3.29 -8.12 -6.97
C MET A 8 -4.16 -7.37 -7.98
N SER A 9 -5.43 -7.20 -7.68
CA SER A 9 -6.36 -6.44 -8.53
C SER A 9 -5.94 -4.98 -8.68
N SER A 10 -5.39 -4.39 -7.62
CA SER A 10 -4.87 -3.02 -7.64
C SER A 10 -3.64 -2.88 -8.54
N ILE A 11 -2.71 -3.84 -8.47
CA ILE A 11 -1.55 -3.91 -9.37
C ILE A 11 -2.03 -4.10 -10.82
N ALA A 12 -2.98 -5.01 -11.07
CA ALA A 12 -3.51 -5.25 -12.40
C ALA A 12 -4.12 -3.99 -13.02
N LYS A 13 -4.93 -3.25 -12.25
CA LYS A 13 -5.54 -2.00 -12.71
C LYS A 13 -4.50 -0.92 -12.98
N TYR A 14 -3.51 -0.75 -12.09
CA TYR A 14 -2.40 0.18 -12.29
C TYR A 14 -1.64 -0.11 -13.59
N LEU A 15 -1.26 -1.36 -13.83
CA LEU A 15 -0.54 -1.76 -15.04
C LEU A 15 -1.38 -1.61 -16.31
N PHE A 16 -2.66 -1.94 -16.26
CA PHE A 16 -3.58 -1.76 -17.37
C PHE A 16 -3.73 -0.29 -17.75
N GLN A 17 -3.90 0.61 -16.79
CA GLN A 17 -3.96 2.06 -17.03
C GLN A 17 -2.64 2.64 -17.50
N LYS A 18 -1.51 2.01 -17.17
CA LYS A 18 -0.19 2.35 -17.73
C LYS A 18 -0.08 1.99 -19.22
N GLY A 19 -1.08 1.32 -19.79
CA GLY A 19 -1.14 0.95 -21.20
C GLY A 19 -0.54 -0.43 -21.52
N LEU A 20 -0.33 -1.27 -20.50
CA LEU A 20 0.13 -2.64 -20.71
C LEU A 20 -1.07 -3.57 -20.97
N GLU A 21 -0.85 -4.61 -21.77
CA GLU A 21 -1.80 -5.70 -21.87
C GLU A 21 -1.80 -6.52 -20.58
N VAL A 22 -2.94 -6.57 -19.89
CA VAL A 22 -3.07 -7.24 -18.59
C VAL A 22 -4.21 -8.22 -18.64
N SER A 23 -3.95 -9.45 -18.22
CA SER A 23 -4.95 -10.47 -17.96
C SER A 23 -4.56 -11.27 -16.72
N GLY A 24 -5.44 -12.09 -16.20
CA GLY A 24 -5.10 -12.87 -15.03
C GLY A 24 -5.99 -14.07 -14.80
N TYR A 25 -5.56 -14.87 -13.84
CA TYR A 25 -6.28 -16.05 -13.36
C TYR A 25 -6.68 -15.89 -11.90
N ASP A 26 -7.88 -16.37 -11.58
CA ASP A 26 -8.33 -16.57 -10.20
C ASP A 26 -9.14 -17.87 -10.08
N GLN A 27 -9.19 -18.46 -8.89
CA GLN A 27 -9.92 -19.72 -8.67
C GLN A 27 -11.44 -19.56 -8.73
N ARG A 28 -11.96 -18.35 -8.44
CA ARG A 28 -13.41 -18.09 -8.33
C ARG A 28 -13.77 -16.72 -8.85
N SER A 29 -14.96 -16.65 -9.43
CA SER A 29 -15.61 -15.36 -9.66
C SER A 29 -15.91 -14.66 -8.33
N SER A 30 -15.67 -13.37 -8.30
CA SER A 30 -15.88 -12.50 -7.12
C SER A 30 -16.32 -11.12 -7.57
N TYR A 31 -16.74 -10.28 -6.62
CA TYR A 31 -17.02 -8.88 -6.91
C TYR A 31 -15.82 -8.17 -7.56
N ILE A 32 -14.60 -8.44 -7.07
CA ILE A 32 -13.37 -7.81 -7.59
C ILE A 32 -13.08 -8.29 -9.02
N THR A 33 -13.19 -9.59 -9.31
CA THR A 33 -12.98 -10.11 -10.69
C THR A 33 -14.00 -9.56 -11.67
N ASN A 34 -15.24 -9.33 -11.23
CA ASN A 34 -16.26 -8.70 -12.07
C ASN A 34 -15.93 -7.22 -12.33
N LEU A 35 -15.42 -6.48 -11.36
CA LEU A 35 -14.94 -5.11 -11.57
C LEU A 35 -13.78 -5.06 -12.56
N LEU A 36 -12.81 -5.99 -12.46
CA LEU A 36 -11.69 -6.08 -13.41
C LEU A 36 -12.17 -6.33 -14.83
N ASN A 37 -13.10 -7.27 -15.02
CA ASN A 37 -13.70 -7.53 -16.32
C ASN A 37 -14.45 -6.31 -16.89
N ASN A 38 -15.17 -5.58 -16.04
CA ASN A 38 -15.85 -4.32 -16.44
C ASN A 38 -14.86 -3.22 -16.83
N ASP A 39 -13.69 -3.19 -16.19
CA ASP A 39 -12.58 -2.26 -16.51
C ASP A 39 -11.81 -2.72 -17.80
N GLY A 40 -12.13 -3.88 -18.40
CA GLY A 40 -11.49 -4.42 -19.60
C GLY A 40 -10.31 -5.36 -19.34
N ILE A 41 -10.07 -5.74 -18.09
CA ILE A 41 -9.01 -6.69 -17.72
C ILE A 41 -9.61 -8.10 -17.70
N LYS A 42 -9.19 -8.95 -18.63
CA LYS A 42 -9.70 -10.32 -18.75
C LYS A 42 -9.28 -11.18 -17.56
N VAL A 43 -10.25 -11.82 -16.91
CA VAL A 43 -10.00 -12.80 -15.84
C VAL A 43 -10.45 -14.17 -16.29
N ASP A 44 -9.54 -15.15 -16.27
CA ASP A 44 -9.82 -16.57 -16.52
C ASP A 44 -9.95 -17.30 -15.17
N PHE A 45 -10.79 -18.32 -15.13
CA PHE A 45 -11.06 -19.16 -13.95
C PHE A 45 -10.58 -20.61 -14.13
N ASP A 46 -10.04 -20.94 -15.30
CA ASP A 46 -9.47 -22.25 -15.59
C ASP A 46 -7.99 -22.12 -15.95
N ILE A 47 -7.13 -22.45 -14.99
CA ILE A 47 -5.68 -22.37 -15.17
C ILE A 47 -5.14 -23.37 -16.20
N SER A 48 -5.90 -24.42 -16.55
CA SER A 48 -5.49 -25.37 -17.58
C SER A 48 -5.41 -24.75 -18.98
N ASN A 49 -6.08 -23.61 -19.18
CA ASN A 49 -6.01 -22.82 -20.40
C ASN A 49 -4.77 -21.95 -20.49
N ALA A 50 -4.00 -21.81 -19.38
CA ALA A 50 -2.85 -20.93 -19.35
C ALA A 50 -1.66 -21.57 -20.11
N THR A 51 -1.18 -20.83 -21.11
CA THR A 51 0.07 -21.20 -21.81
C THR A 51 1.19 -20.29 -21.32
N TYR A 52 2.30 -20.87 -20.87
CA TYR A 52 3.47 -20.11 -20.50
C TYR A 52 4.10 -19.43 -21.73
N SER A 53 4.49 -18.17 -21.55
CA SER A 53 5.26 -17.40 -22.54
C SER A 53 6.46 -16.72 -21.87
N SER A 54 7.64 -16.84 -22.46
CA SER A 54 8.83 -16.13 -21.99
C SER A 54 8.77 -14.61 -22.18
N GLU A 55 7.82 -14.11 -23.00
CA GLU A 55 7.62 -12.68 -23.26
C GLU A 55 6.64 -12.03 -22.29
N THR A 56 5.99 -12.80 -21.43
CA THR A 56 5.00 -12.33 -20.46
C THR A 56 5.61 -12.26 -19.07
N LEU A 57 5.49 -11.12 -18.38
CA LEU A 57 5.79 -11.03 -16.96
C LEU A 57 4.61 -11.56 -16.15
N TYR A 58 4.88 -12.54 -15.30
CA TYR A 58 3.89 -13.13 -14.41
C TYR A 58 4.07 -12.62 -12.99
N ILE A 59 2.99 -12.15 -12.38
CA ILE A 59 2.97 -11.74 -10.97
C ILE A 59 2.06 -12.72 -10.21
N VAL A 60 2.60 -13.32 -9.14
CA VAL A 60 1.91 -14.33 -8.34
C VAL A 60 1.58 -13.78 -6.97
N SER A 61 0.33 -13.97 -6.55
CA SER A 61 -0.13 -13.58 -5.22
C SER A 61 0.60 -14.34 -4.12
N SER A 62 0.96 -13.67 -3.03
CA SER A 62 1.55 -14.29 -1.82
C SER A 62 0.61 -15.28 -1.12
N ALA A 63 -0.70 -15.24 -1.41
CA ALA A 63 -1.68 -16.18 -0.86
C ALA A 63 -1.68 -17.54 -1.55
N ILE A 64 -0.93 -17.69 -2.66
CA ILE A 64 -0.90 -18.94 -3.42
C ILE A 64 0.23 -19.82 -2.89
N ASN A 65 -0.11 -21.09 -2.58
CA ASN A 65 0.88 -22.07 -2.19
C ASN A 65 1.78 -22.42 -3.41
N MET A 66 3.01 -21.95 -3.39
CA MET A 66 4.01 -22.14 -4.44
C MET A 66 4.56 -23.57 -4.51
N GLU A 67 4.36 -24.37 -3.46
CA GLU A 67 4.83 -25.77 -3.40
C GLU A 67 3.88 -26.74 -4.10
N SER A 68 2.71 -26.29 -4.58
CA SER A 68 1.84 -27.15 -5.35
C SER A 68 2.55 -27.62 -6.62
N THR A 69 2.45 -28.93 -6.93
CA THR A 69 3.14 -29.60 -8.05
C THR A 69 2.94 -28.91 -9.41
N PHE A 70 1.82 -28.24 -9.60
CA PHE A 70 1.49 -27.52 -10.83
C PHE A 70 2.27 -26.19 -10.96
N LEU A 71 2.53 -25.49 -9.85
CA LEU A 71 3.17 -24.18 -9.86
C LEU A 71 4.69 -24.26 -9.61
N SER A 72 5.20 -25.38 -9.10
CA SER A 72 6.60 -25.50 -8.65
C SER A 72 7.64 -25.24 -9.74
N ASP A 73 7.36 -25.62 -10.99
CA ASP A 73 8.26 -25.37 -12.12
C ASP A 73 7.98 -24.01 -12.79
N PHE A 74 6.73 -23.55 -12.74
CA PHE A 74 6.33 -22.24 -13.25
C PHE A 74 7.01 -21.10 -12.46
N VAL A 75 7.02 -21.17 -11.13
CA VAL A 75 7.61 -20.11 -10.28
C VAL A 75 9.13 -20.03 -10.34
N LYS A 76 9.81 -21.03 -10.91
CA LYS A 76 11.26 -21.02 -11.14
C LYS A 76 11.64 -20.24 -12.41
N GLN A 77 10.69 -19.87 -13.23
CA GLN A 77 10.97 -19.16 -14.48
C GLN A 77 11.39 -17.71 -14.20
N PRO A 78 12.36 -17.17 -14.96
CA PRO A 78 12.97 -15.86 -14.67
C PRO A 78 12.02 -14.67 -14.83
N ASN A 79 10.89 -14.85 -15.54
CA ASN A 79 9.85 -13.85 -15.76
C ASN A 79 8.63 -14.04 -14.84
N VAL A 80 8.78 -14.82 -13.76
CA VAL A 80 7.76 -14.98 -12.71
C VAL A 80 8.23 -14.31 -11.43
N LEU A 81 7.47 -13.33 -10.97
CA LEU A 81 7.73 -12.59 -9.74
C LEU A 81 6.63 -12.86 -8.72
N THR A 82 6.98 -12.89 -7.46
CA THR A 82 5.99 -12.74 -6.39
C THR A 82 5.48 -11.29 -6.34
N ARG A 83 4.33 -11.07 -5.71
CA ARG A 83 3.83 -9.69 -5.47
C ARG A 83 4.88 -8.81 -4.76
N PRO A 84 5.55 -9.24 -3.68
CA PRO A 84 6.63 -8.46 -3.05
C PRO A 84 7.78 -8.12 -4.01
N ASP A 85 8.27 -9.10 -4.78
CA ASP A 85 9.36 -8.88 -5.75
C ASP A 85 8.97 -7.89 -6.83
N PHE A 86 7.72 -7.94 -7.31
CA PHE A 86 7.21 -6.97 -8.25
C PHE A 86 7.15 -5.56 -7.66
N LEU A 87 6.64 -5.39 -6.42
CA LEU A 87 6.60 -4.08 -5.75
C LEU A 87 8.01 -3.53 -5.46
N LYS A 88 8.94 -4.40 -5.09
CA LYS A 88 10.36 -4.05 -5.00
C LYS A 88 10.90 -3.55 -6.34
N LEU A 89 10.69 -4.27 -7.42
CA LEU A 89 11.09 -3.85 -8.76
C LEU A 89 10.44 -2.53 -9.17
N LEU A 90 9.15 -2.36 -8.91
CA LEU A 90 8.42 -1.13 -9.23
C LEU A 90 9.03 0.06 -8.48
N SER A 91 9.36 -0.09 -7.21
CA SER A 91 9.94 0.97 -6.37
C SER A 91 11.34 1.44 -6.82
N THR A 92 12.04 0.67 -7.66
CA THR A 92 13.31 1.12 -8.26
C THR A 92 13.12 2.07 -9.44
N SER A 93 11.91 2.18 -9.97
CA SER A 93 11.60 2.93 -11.19
C SER A 93 10.72 4.16 -10.99
N VAL A 94 10.20 4.35 -9.76
CA VAL A 94 9.33 5.48 -9.40
C VAL A 94 9.56 5.86 -7.94
N ASP A 95 9.55 7.15 -7.64
CA ASP A 95 9.56 7.64 -6.25
C ASP A 95 8.31 7.14 -5.51
N VAL A 96 8.49 6.55 -4.33
CA VAL A 96 7.40 5.97 -3.55
C VAL A 96 7.11 6.80 -2.30
N ILE A 97 5.85 7.16 -2.12
CA ILE A 97 5.27 7.58 -0.84
C ILE A 97 4.64 6.35 -0.21
N GLY A 98 5.34 5.72 0.73
CA GLY A 98 4.87 4.54 1.43
C GLY A 98 3.89 4.88 2.56
N ILE A 99 2.85 4.08 2.71
CA ILE A 99 1.93 4.16 3.86
C ILE A 99 1.96 2.82 4.57
N THR A 100 2.41 2.80 5.82
CA THR A 100 2.53 1.58 6.62
C THR A 100 1.97 1.75 8.04
N GLY A 101 1.95 0.67 8.79
CA GLY A 101 1.47 0.56 10.16
C GLY A 101 0.55 -0.63 10.33
N THR A 102 0.36 -1.10 11.54
CA THR A 102 -0.46 -2.27 11.80
C THR A 102 -1.91 -2.04 11.38
N HIS A 103 -2.48 -0.88 11.68
CA HIS A 103 -3.87 -0.54 11.37
C HIS A 103 -3.98 0.75 10.55
N GLY A 104 -4.99 0.83 9.70
CA GLY A 104 -5.34 2.02 8.96
C GLY A 104 -4.59 2.28 7.65
N LYS A 105 -3.67 1.42 7.23
CA LYS A 105 -2.91 1.53 5.97
C LYS A 105 -3.78 1.84 4.76
N THR A 106 -4.69 0.93 4.44
CA THR A 106 -5.58 1.03 3.26
C THR A 106 -6.42 2.31 3.29
N SER A 107 -7.03 2.62 4.46
CA SER A 107 -7.86 3.81 4.61
C SER A 107 -7.07 5.10 4.43
N THR A 108 -5.86 5.17 5.00
CA THR A 108 -4.98 6.33 4.89
C THR A 108 -4.47 6.50 3.46
N THR A 109 -4.05 5.41 2.80
CA THR A 109 -3.62 5.43 1.40
C THR A 109 -4.74 5.90 0.47
N ALA A 110 -5.96 5.37 0.66
CA ALA A 110 -7.12 5.74 -0.12
C ALA A 110 -7.53 7.21 0.09
N LEU A 111 -7.48 7.70 1.34
CA LEU A 111 -7.75 9.09 1.66
C LEU A 111 -6.72 10.03 1.05
N LEU A 112 -5.43 9.71 1.14
CA LEU A 112 -4.37 10.50 0.53
C LEU A 112 -4.56 10.59 -0.99
N ALA A 113 -4.80 9.46 -1.65
CA ALA A 113 -5.12 9.41 -3.08
C ALA A 113 -6.34 10.27 -3.42
N HIS A 114 -7.39 10.22 -2.59
CA HIS A 114 -8.59 11.04 -2.77
C HIS A 114 -8.32 12.53 -2.61
N ILE A 115 -7.48 12.94 -1.66
CA ILE A 115 -7.08 14.34 -1.45
C ILE A 115 -6.36 14.89 -2.70
N PHE A 116 -5.42 14.14 -3.27
CA PHE A 116 -4.77 14.54 -4.51
C PHE A 116 -5.77 14.70 -5.66
N LYS A 117 -6.62 13.69 -5.86
CA LYS A 117 -7.68 13.74 -6.88
C LYS A 117 -8.64 14.90 -6.70
N PHE A 118 -9.03 15.22 -5.45
CA PHE A 118 -9.91 16.36 -5.15
C PHE A 118 -9.27 17.71 -5.49
N ASN A 119 -7.95 17.78 -5.52
CA ASN A 119 -7.17 18.95 -5.92
C ASN A 119 -6.71 18.90 -7.38
N ASP A 120 -7.34 18.07 -8.21
CA ASP A 120 -7.04 17.90 -9.64
C ASP A 120 -5.58 17.47 -9.92
N ILE A 121 -4.96 16.76 -8.96
CA ILE A 121 -3.62 16.19 -9.11
C ILE A 121 -3.77 14.70 -9.42
N ASP A 122 -3.36 14.30 -10.62
CA ASP A 122 -3.49 12.92 -11.12
C ASP A 122 -2.31 12.05 -10.65
N ILE A 123 -2.29 11.75 -9.34
CA ILE A 123 -1.24 10.94 -8.71
C ILE A 123 -1.50 9.44 -8.85
N SER A 124 -0.45 8.67 -9.09
CA SER A 124 -0.51 7.20 -9.09
C SER A 124 -0.70 6.64 -7.68
N TYR A 125 -1.49 5.55 -7.54
CA TYR A 125 -1.62 4.86 -6.26
C TYR A 125 -1.87 3.35 -6.40
N ILE A 126 -1.43 2.59 -5.37
CA ILE A 126 -1.70 1.15 -5.20
C ILE A 126 -2.01 0.88 -3.73
N TYR A 127 -3.22 0.39 -3.42
CA TYR A 127 -3.62 -0.08 -2.09
C TYR A 127 -4.56 -1.29 -2.16
N GLY A 128 -4.59 -2.11 -1.12
CA GLY A 128 -5.35 -3.35 -1.08
C GLY A 128 -6.82 -3.14 -0.73
N GLY A 129 -7.67 -2.84 -1.72
CA GLY A 129 -9.10 -2.70 -1.43
C GLY A 129 -9.92 -2.07 -2.54
N VAL A 130 -11.22 -1.95 -2.27
CA VAL A 130 -12.19 -1.27 -3.12
C VAL A 130 -12.87 -0.18 -2.30
N THR A 131 -12.89 1.03 -2.83
CA THR A 131 -13.56 2.17 -2.19
C THR A 131 -14.64 2.74 -3.09
N SER A 132 -15.66 3.36 -2.49
CA SER A 132 -16.78 3.96 -3.25
C SER A 132 -16.35 5.13 -4.14
N PHE A 133 -15.25 5.80 -3.82
CA PHE A 133 -14.77 6.98 -4.54
C PHE A 133 -13.64 6.69 -5.54
N ASN A 134 -12.89 5.58 -5.38
CA ASN A 134 -11.79 5.21 -6.29
C ASN A 134 -12.02 3.86 -7.00
N GLY A 135 -13.01 3.06 -6.58
CA GLY A 135 -13.17 1.68 -7.05
C GLY A 135 -12.03 0.79 -6.55
N ILE A 136 -11.51 -0.10 -7.40
CA ILE A 136 -10.30 -0.91 -7.11
C ILE A 136 -9.12 0.05 -6.85
N GLY A 137 -8.35 -0.21 -5.80
CA GLY A 137 -7.28 0.64 -5.28
C GLY A 137 -6.01 0.72 -6.14
N GLY A 138 -6.13 0.70 -7.45
CA GLY A 138 -5.05 0.85 -8.41
C GLY A 138 -5.34 1.97 -9.40
N HIS A 139 -4.36 2.87 -9.60
CA HIS A 139 -4.45 3.95 -10.58
C HIS A 139 -3.05 4.34 -11.07
N TYR A 140 -2.92 4.54 -12.37
CA TYR A 140 -1.73 5.12 -12.97
C TYR A 140 -2.04 6.54 -13.43
N GLY A 141 -1.42 7.51 -12.80
CA GLY A 141 -1.58 8.94 -13.06
C GLY A 141 -0.37 9.54 -13.79
N ASP A 142 -0.05 10.80 -13.49
CA ASP A 142 1.09 11.49 -14.08
C ASP A 142 2.41 10.81 -13.68
N LYS A 143 3.17 10.38 -14.68
CA LYS A 143 4.48 9.69 -14.52
C LYS A 143 5.56 10.52 -13.82
N ASN A 144 5.39 11.85 -13.75
CA ASN A 144 6.32 12.75 -13.08
C ASN A 144 6.02 12.92 -11.59
N LEU A 145 4.91 12.37 -11.11
CA LEU A 145 4.52 12.37 -9.71
C LEU A 145 4.88 11.04 -9.05
N PRO A 146 5.08 11.01 -7.73
CA PRO A 146 5.38 9.79 -7.00
C PRO A 146 4.19 8.82 -7.00
N LEU A 147 4.46 7.56 -6.68
CA LEU A 147 3.45 6.53 -6.43
C LEU A 147 3.11 6.49 -4.94
N ILE A 148 1.83 6.66 -4.59
CA ILE A 148 1.35 6.36 -3.25
C ILE A 148 1.14 4.84 -3.13
N LEU A 149 1.88 4.20 -2.24
CA LEU A 149 1.89 2.75 -2.09
C LEU A 149 1.54 2.33 -0.66
N GLU A 150 0.49 1.53 -0.52
CA GLU A 150 0.27 0.78 0.72
C GLU A 150 1.36 -0.28 0.88
N THR A 151 2.19 -0.13 1.92
CA THR A 151 3.28 -1.05 2.23
C THR A 151 2.93 -1.89 3.45
N ASP A 152 2.87 -3.21 3.23
CA ASP A 152 2.40 -4.15 4.25
C ASP A 152 3.58 -4.72 5.03
N GLU A 153 3.48 -4.71 6.37
CA GLU A 153 4.44 -5.36 7.27
C GLU A 153 4.30 -6.89 7.26
N ALA A 154 3.17 -7.42 6.82
CA ALA A 154 2.94 -8.86 6.76
C ALA A 154 4.04 -9.56 5.96
N PHE A 155 4.59 -10.62 6.54
CA PHE A 155 5.73 -11.36 5.98
C PHE A 155 6.96 -10.49 5.69
N ASN A 156 7.07 -9.31 6.35
CA ASN A 156 8.17 -8.35 6.18
C ASN A 156 8.32 -7.85 4.72
N THR A 157 7.21 -7.74 3.99
CA THR A 157 7.23 -7.39 2.55
C THR A 157 7.67 -5.94 2.30
N PHE A 158 7.47 -5.04 3.26
CA PHE A 158 7.86 -3.62 3.16
C PHE A 158 9.38 -3.39 3.25
N LYS A 159 10.14 -4.39 3.73
CA LYS A 159 11.59 -4.27 3.99
C LYS A 159 12.43 -3.92 2.76
N ASP A 160 12.04 -4.48 1.62
CA ASP A 160 12.83 -4.39 0.38
C ASP A 160 12.32 -3.33 -0.60
N ILE A 161 11.26 -2.60 -0.25
CA ILE A 161 10.72 -1.51 -1.06
C ILE A 161 11.57 -0.25 -0.86
N GLN A 162 12.01 0.37 -1.94
CA GLN A 162 12.66 1.69 -1.89
C GLN A 162 11.59 2.76 -1.66
N ILE A 163 11.68 3.42 -0.52
CA ILE A 163 10.67 4.39 -0.07
C ILE A 163 11.35 5.75 0.07
N LYS A 164 10.83 6.73 -0.66
CA LYS A 164 11.33 8.11 -0.57
C LYS A 164 10.76 8.83 0.65
N ASN A 165 9.45 8.77 0.83
CA ASN A 165 8.75 9.32 2.00
C ASN A 165 7.83 8.25 2.59
N LEU A 166 7.71 8.19 3.90
CA LEU A 166 6.93 7.17 4.60
C LEU A 166 5.98 7.79 5.63
N LEU A 167 4.71 7.43 5.58
CA LEU A 167 3.78 7.69 6.68
C LEU A 167 3.58 6.40 7.48
N VAL A 168 3.74 6.50 8.80
CA VAL A 168 3.54 5.38 9.72
C VAL A 168 2.40 5.69 10.68
N THR A 169 1.35 4.88 10.62
CA THR A 169 0.11 5.13 11.39
C THR A 169 0.22 4.69 12.85
N ASN A 170 0.65 3.45 13.08
CA ASN A 170 0.79 2.84 14.42
C ASN A 170 1.58 1.53 14.34
N ILE A 171 2.05 1.04 15.50
CA ILE A 171 2.59 -0.31 15.69
C ILE A 171 1.82 -0.99 16.81
N ASP A 172 1.12 -2.08 16.49
CA ASP A 172 0.35 -2.86 17.46
C ASP A 172 0.67 -4.35 17.32
N HIS A 173 0.15 -5.17 18.24
CA HIS A 173 0.37 -6.62 18.28
C HIS A 173 -0.39 -7.31 17.13
N ASP A 174 0.29 -7.47 16.00
CA ASP A 174 -0.21 -8.21 14.84
C ASP A 174 0.93 -9.01 14.19
N HIS A 175 0.60 -10.04 13.42
CA HIS A 175 1.57 -10.90 12.73
C HIS A 175 2.69 -11.47 13.62
N ILE A 176 2.42 -11.65 14.94
CA ILE A 176 3.42 -12.16 15.91
C ILE A 176 3.84 -13.59 15.60
N ASP A 177 2.96 -14.38 15.00
CA ASP A 177 3.26 -15.72 14.47
C ASP A 177 4.38 -15.70 13.43
N TYR A 178 4.49 -14.65 12.61
CA TYR A 178 5.56 -14.47 11.65
C TYR A 178 6.84 -13.88 12.29
N PHE A 179 6.70 -12.80 13.07
CA PHE A 179 7.85 -12.09 13.66
C PHE A 179 8.44 -12.80 14.89
N GLY A 180 7.70 -13.73 15.50
CA GLY A 180 8.09 -14.45 16.71
C GLY A 180 7.93 -13.64 18.00
N SER A 181 8.02 -12.30 17.93
CA SER A 181 7.77 -11.41 19.07
C SER A 181 7.41 -9.99 18.61
N PHE A 182 6.79 -9.22 19.52
CA PHE A 182 6.48 -7.80 19.29
C PHE A 182 7.74 -6.97 19.10
N GLU A 183 8.81 -7.27 19.84
CA GLU A 183 10.11 -6.58 19.71
C GLU A 183 10.71 -6.76 18.30
N ASN A 184 10.52 -7.92 17.70
CA ASN A 184 11.00 -8.17 16.33
C ASN A 184 10.16 -7.39 15.30
N LEU A 185 8.84 -7.28 15.50
CA LEU A 185 7.99 -6.41 14.69
C LEU A 185 8.47 -4.95 14.78
N VAL A 186 8.69 -4.43 15.98
CA VAL A 186 9.22 -3.06 16.20
C VAL A 186 10.59 -2.88 15.53
N LYS A 187 11.48 -3.89 15.56
CA LYS A 187 12.77 -3.85 14.85
C LYS A 187 12.59 -3.77 13.34
N ALA A 188 11.59 -4.48 12.78
CA ALA A 188 11.28 -4.41 11.35
C ALA A 188 10.83 -3.00 10.95
N PHE A 189 9.93 -2.37 11.71
CA PHE A 189 9.55 -0.97 11.50
C PHE A 189 10.74 -0.03 11.61
N LYS A 190 11.58 -0.20 12.65
CA LYS A 190 12.80 0.59 12.82
C LYS A 190 13.71 0.49 11.59
N HIS A 191 13.89 -0.72 11.07
CA HIS A 191 14.71 -0.94 9.87
C HIS A 191 14.15 -0.16 8.67
N VAL A 192 12.85 -0.25 8.41
CA VAL A 192 12.22 0.47 7.29
C VAL A 192 12.34 1.97 7.46
N ILE A 193 11.97 2.52 8.63
CA ILE A 193 12.07 3.95 8.94
C ILE A 193 13.51 4.46 8.73
N SER A 194 14.51 3.69 9.17
CA SER A 194 15.93 4.08 9.03
C SER A 194 16.44 4.08 7.58
N ASN A 195 15.75 3.39 6.65
CA ASN A 195 16.11 3.31 5.24
C ASN A 195 15.27 4.21 4.32
N VAL A 196 14.36 5.01 4.88
CA VAL A 196 13.62 6.02 4.10
C VAL A 196 14.58 7.09 3.62
N GLU A 197 14.52 7.41 2.32
CA GLU A 197 15.47 8.31 1.69
C GLU A 197 15.34 9.77 2.16
N ASP A 198 14.11 10.26 2.33
CA ASP A 198 13.82 11.64 2.70
C ASP A 198 13.20 11.68 4.12
N LYS A 199 11.89 11.77 4.26
CA LYS A 199 11.23 11.99 5.55
C LYS A 199 10.19 10.93 5.87
N CYS A 200 10.05 10.66 7.18
CA CYS A 200 8.90 9.96 7.71
C CYS A 200 7.88 10.95 8.31
N VAL A 201 6.61 10.61 8.22
CA VAL A 201 5.51 11.24 8.98
C VAL A 201 5.08 10.25 10.04
N ILE A 202 5.32 10.58 11.31
CA ILE A 202 5.28 9.65 12.44
C ILE A 202 4.21 10.05 13.45
N ASN A 203 3.34 9.09 13.78
CA ASN A 203 2.38 9.23 14.88
C ASN A 203 3.10 9.12 16.24
N VAL A 204 3.31 10.24 16.92
CA VAL A 204 3.99 10.24 18.23
C VAL A 204 3.05 9.96 19.41
N ASP A 205 1.75 9.77 19.19
CA ASP A 205 0.84 9.21 20.19
C ASP A 205 1.15 7.74 20.44
N ASP A 206 1.67 7.02 19.42
CA ASP A 206 2.16 5.66 19.55
C ASP A 206 3.50 5.62 20.29
N ASP A 207 3.57 4.86 21.39
CA ASP A 207 4.74 4.82 22.27
C ASP A 207 5.95 4.12 21.64
N GLN A 208 5.78 3.26 20.65
CA GLN A 208 6.89 2.65 19.93
C GLN A 208 7.40 3.59 18.85
N LEU A 209 6.50 4.18 18.06
CA LEU A 209 6.84 5.11 16.99
C LEU A 209 7.51 6.38 17.54
N SER A 210 7.06 6.88 18.69
CA SER A 210 7.66 8.06 19.33
C SER A 210 9.15 7.90 19.66
N LYS A 211 9.64 6.65 19.79
CA LYS A 211 11.05 6.32 20.03
C LYS A 211 11.85 6.12 18.74
N LEU A 212 11.17 6.00 17.61
CA LEU A 212 11.77 5.71 16.30
C LEU A 212 11.90 6.95 15.41
N ILE A 213 11.30 8.08 15.80
CA ILE A 213 11.32 9.32 15.03
C ILE A 213 12.76 9.87 14.94
N ARG A 214 13.17 10.29 13.74
CA ARG A 214 14.45 10.92 13.46
C ARG A 214 14.31 12.45 13.53
N SER A 215 15.41 13.17 13.62
CA SER A 215 15.43 14.65 13.73
C SER A 215 14.82 15.37 12.52
N GLU A 216 14.93 14.77 11.33
CA GLU A 216 14.40 15.28 10.07
C GLU A 216 12.94 14.92 9.82
N ASP A 217 12.37 14.00 10.60
CA ASP A 217 11.01 13.50 10.41
C ASP A 217 9.95 14.51 10.88
N ILE A 218 8.74 14.30 10.41
CA ILE A 218 7.57 15.09 10.76
C ILE A 218 6.72 14.31 11.75
N SER A 219 6.41 14.90 12.89
CA SER A 219 5.52 14.30 13.89
C SER A 219 4.09 14.77 13.75
N TYR A 220 3.14 13.88 14.02
CA TYR A 220 1.76 14.25 14.25
C TYR A 220 1.20 13.59 15.51
N SER A 221 0.21 14.25 16.14
CA SER A 221 -0.38 13.79 17.40
C SER A 221 -1.77 14.38 17.63
N SER A 222 -2.58 13.66 18.39
CA SER A 222 -3.83 14.15 18.94
C SER A 222 -3.68 14.69 20.39
N SER A 223 -2.64 14.29 21.10
CA SER A 223 -2.47 14.57 22.54
C SER A 223 -1.14 15.22 22.88
N LYS A 224 -0.05 14.83 22.21
CA LYS A 224 1.32 15.27 22.49
C LYS A 224 1.68 16.54 21.70
N ASP A 225 2.76 17.18 22.07
CA ASP A 225 3.37 18.24 21.26
C ASP A 225 4.01 17.66 20.01
N SER A 226 3.76 18.27 18.84
CA SER A 226 4.13 17.72 17.53
C SER A 226 4.06 18.79 16.44
N ASN A 227 4.66 18.52 15.26
CA ASN A 227 4.59 19.43 14.12
C ASN A 227 3.14 19.65 13.66
N TYR A 228 2.34 18.57 13.61
CA TYR A 228 0.91 18.60 13.32
C TYR A 228 0.14 18.12 14.54
N LYS A 229 -0.64 18.99 15.14
CA LYS A 229 -1.43 18.67 16.34
C LYS A 229 -2.91 18.74 16.05
N LEU A 230 -3.63 17.64 16.28
CA LEU A 230 -5.09 17.63 16.25
C LEU A 230 -5.63 18.46 17.42
N ASN A 231 -6.27 19.57 17.13
CA ASN A 231 -6.81 20.47 18.16
C ASN A 231 -8.26 20.12 18.54
N SER A 232 -9.00 19.52 17.60
CA SER A 232 -10.36 19.01 17.79
C SER A 232 -10.74 18.13 16.59
N TYR A 233 -11.86 17.42 16.64
CA TYR A 233 -12.38 16.66 15.49
C TYR A 233 -12.62 17.48 14.21
N SER A 234 -12.51 18.80 14.28
CA SER A 234 -12.76 19.70 13.16
C SER A 234 -11.59 20.61 12.82
N SER A 235 -10.45 20.48 13.51
CA SER A 235 -9.30 21.36 13.26
C SER A 235 -7.98 20.75 13.76
N PHE A 236 -6.88 21.11 13.09
CA PHE A 236 -5.52 20.83 13.52
C PHE A 236 -4.67 22.11 13.54
N LEU A 237 -3.53 22.03 14.21
CA LEU A 237 -2.51 23.08 14.24
C LEU A 237 -1.30 22.62 13.41
N PHE A 238 -0.81 23.49 12.57
CA PHE A 238 0.46 23.32 11.88
C PHE A 238 1.23 24.65 11.92
N GLU A 239 2.46 24.62 12.44
CA GLU A 239 3.30 25.81 12.63
C GLU A 239 2.57 26.97 13.33
N GLY A 240 1.76 26.65 14.34
CA GLY A 240 0.94 27.62 15.09
C GLY A 240 -0.33 28.11 14.38
N ASN A 241 -0.55 27.75 13.12
CA ASN A 241 -1.74 28.11 12.37
C ASN A 241 -2.84 27.06 12.53
N LYS A 242 -4.10 27.49 12.71
CA LYS A 242 -5.25 26.62 12.86
C LYS A 242 -5.94 26.39 11.53
N PHE A 243 -6.00 25.11 11.12
CA PHE A 243 -6.73 24.67 9.92
C PHE A 243 -8.02 23.94 10.32
N LYS A 244 -9.08 24.13 9.56
CA LYS A 244 -10.36 23.44 9.76
C LYS A 244 -10.45 22.20 8.87
N ILE A 245 -10.88 21.10 9.45
CA ILE A 245 -11.18 19.86 8.72
C ILE A 245 -12.68 19.87 8.36
N LYS A 246 -13.00 19.72 7.07
CA LYS A 246 -14.36 19.49 6.59
C LYS A 246 -14.47 18.05 6.11
N THR A 247 -15.00 17.17 6.94
CA THR A 247 -15.20 15.77 6.59
C THR A 247 -16.53 15.24 7.12
N LYS A 248 -17.09 14.24 6.43
CA LYS A 248 -18.23 13.45 6.90
C LYS A 248 -17.77 12.20 7.67
N LEU A 249 -16.46 11.97 7.80
CA LEU A 249 -15.91 10.88 8.60
C LEU A 249 -16.09 11.20 10.08
N ILE A 250 -16.77 10.32 10.81
CA ILE A 250 -17.19 10.55 12.19
C ILE A 250 -16.26 9.86 13.20
N LEU A 251 -15.51 8.84 12.75
CA LEU A 251 -14.65 8.08 13.64
C LEU A 251 -13.31 8.78 13.86
N TYR A 252 -12.90 8.89 15.13
CA TYR A 252 -11.66 9.52 15.57
C TYR A 252 -10.42 9.01 14.81
N HIS A 253 -10.31 7.71 14.61
CA HIS A 253 -9.18 7.08 13.87
C HIS A 253 -9.07 7.57 12.42
N PHE A 254 -10.19 7.87 11.75
CA PHE A 254 -10.13 8.40 10.39
C PHE A 254 -9.68 9.86 10.36
N ILE A 255 -10.01 10.64 11.38
CA ILE A 255 -9.61 12.06 11.45
C ILE A 255 -8.13 12.17 11.76
N SER A 256 -7.59 11.36 12.67
CA SER A 256 -6.15 11.34 12.96
C SER A 256 -5.27 10.92 11.77
N ASN A 257 -5.83 10.18 10.82
CA ASN A 257 -5.14 9.79 9.59
C ASN A 257 -5.24 10.82 8.45
N ILE A 258 -5.99 11.92 8.63
CA ILE A 258 -6.15 12.99 7.63
C ILE A 258 -5.13 14.11 7.83
N ILE A 259 -4.59 14.24 9.05
CA ILE A 259 -3.63 15.27 9.43
C ILE A 259 -2.24 14.87 8.96
#